data_969f6712c6c87699cb67dc1cb1fdfd90
#
_entry.id   969f6712c6c87699cb67dc1cb1fdfd90
#
_cell.length_a   1.000
_cell.length_b   1.000
_cell.length_c   1.000
_cell.angle_alpha   90.00
_cell.angle_beta   90.00
_cell.angle_gamma   90.00
#
_symmetry.space_group_name_H-M   'P 1'
#
loop_
_entity.id
_entity.type
_entity.pdbx_description
1 polymer ?
#
loop_
_entity_poly.entity_id
_entity_poly.type
_entity_poly.pdbx_seq_one_letter_code
_entity_poly.pdbx_strand_id
1 'polypeptide(L)'
;MQITLTVLTLCVAFLPTLASAQPATSRRLSRATLEAKIRGGWAGQMIGVSYGAPTEFRSNGKIVEGNLNKYLDWSPERLKNAIDQDDLYVEMTFAEVMDKVGLEATSEQYGEMFKNSMYELWHANAGARRNLNRGIKAPMSGHPKYNIHANDIDFQIESDFIGLMTPGLPREANKYADRVGRVMNWGDGLYGGMFFAGMYAAAFFESDPRRVVERGLLSIPAESAYAKLIADVLRWSAENPDWTTTWRLIEDKWDKGDVCIDGALDPFNIDAKLNGGYVALGLLYGKGDFAKTLEVSTRSGQDSDCNPSSAAGILGVMLGYERIPEVWKAGIPAIADTRFAFTQYSFNQIVASTQVRVLKVVEEAGGKVTPTEIEIPVQEPQAPPLEQWDIGVPLKRVEFTEPAWTFKGRFKNGSVKFPWGDEDKFKEAGAPGAEATLTFEGTAVAIVGRCTQEGGRADVFLDGEKAGEIDAWIPKNTSDNDYWHISGLRVGKHSVRILTRGDSDARSTGTKLQIERAVVYGTPAAP
;
A
#
# COMPACT_ATOMS: atom_id res chain seq x y z
N MET A 1 -2.01 88.19 42.41
CA MET A 1 -2.09 87.51 41.13
C MET A 1 -1.01 86.41 41.19
N GLN A 2 -1.42 85.21 41.64
CA GLN A 2 -0.53 84.03 41.77
C GLN A 2 -0.74 83.19 40.57
N ILE A 3 0.36 82.89 39.84
CA ILE A 3 0.41 82.01 38.69
C ILE A 3 0.89 80.62 39.17
N THR A 4 0.00 79.63 39.13
CA THR A 4 0.28 78.27 39.50
C THR A 4 0.81 77.55 38.26
N LEU A 5 2.05 77.06 38.29
CA LEU A 5 2.67 76.26 37.17
C LEU A 5 2.36 74.79 37.45
N THR A 6 1.60 74.16 36.52
CA THR A 6 1.29 72.74 36.59
C THR A 6 2.37 72.00 35.70
N VAL A 7 3.20 71.20 36.35
CA VAL A 7 4.16 70.29 35.65
C VAL A 7 3.46 69.00 35.25
N LEU A 8 3.34 68.79 33.97
CA LEU A 8 2.79 67.56 33.41
C LEU A 8 3.92 66.52 33.25
N THR A 9 3.93 65.47 34.07
CA THR A 9 4.90 64.38 33.98
C THR A 9 4.43 63.38 32.94
N LEU A 10 5.15 63.25 31.82
CA LEU A 10 4.87 62.28 30.75
C LEU A 10 5.49 60.93 31.13
N CYS A 11 4.66 59.96 31.58
CA CYS A 11 5.09 58.56 31.74
C CYS A 11 5.13 57.88 30.38
N VAL A 12 6.33 57.65 29.84
CA VAL A 12 6.56 56.79 28.68
C VAL A 12 6.55 55.34 29.14
N ALA A 13 5.44 54.63 28.87
CA ALA A 13 5.35 53.19 29.10
C ALA A 13 6.17 52.44 28.02
N PHE A 14 7.29 51.84 28.39
CA PHE A 14 8.00 50.85 27.56
C PHE A 14 7.17 49.57 27.50
N LEU A 15 6.48 49.34 26.37
CA LEU A 15 5.92 48.04 26.05
C LEU A 15 7.08 47.15 25.56
N PRO A 16 7.32 45.97 26.15
CA PRO A 16 8.27 45.03 25.60
C PRO A 16 7.77 44.55 24.24
N THR A 17 8.51 44.83 23.18
CA THR A 17 8.32 44.21 21.88
C THR A 17 8.57 42.71 22.05
N LEU A 18 7.51 41.90 22.03
CA LEU A 18 7.61 40.45 21.82
C LEU A 18 8.23 40.28 20.45
N ALA A 19 9.54 39.98 20.43
CA ALA A 19 10.21 39.53 19.23
C ALA A 19 9.52 38.22 18.81
N SER A 20 8.73 38.26 17.75
CA SER A 20 8.23 37.03 17.12
C SER A 20 9.46 36.25 16.65
N ALA A 21 9.72 35.11 17.25
CA ALA A 21 10.77 34.20 16.77
C ALA A 21 10.46 33.89 15.31
N GLN A 22 11.35 34.20 14.40
CA GLN A 22 11.23 33.75 13.01
C GLN A 22 11.13 32.22 13.02
N PRO A 23 10.21 31.62 12.25
CA PRO A 23 10.13 30.17 12.17
C PRO A 23 11.49 29.61 11.76
N ALA A 24 11.89 28.52 12.41
CA ALA A 24 13.17 27.86 12.11
C ALA A 24 13.21 27.49 10.62
N THR A 25 14.27 27.85 9.95
CA THR A 25 14.48 27.53 8.51
C THR A 25 15.04 26.14 8.28
N SER A 26 15.58 25.52 9.35
CA SER A 26 16.14 24.17 9.33
C SER A 26 15.93 23.44 10.66
N ARG A 27 16.01 22.10 10.61
CA ARG A 27 16.02 21.19 11.77
C ARG A 27 17.34 20.43 11.79
N ARG A 28 17.78 20.00 12.97
CA ARG A 28 19.04 19.26 13.12
C ARG A 28 18.82 17.91 13.78
N LEU A 29 19.57 16.90 13.30
CA LEU A 29 19.70 15.59 13.93
C LEU A 29 21.17 15.21 14.03
N SER A 30 21.57 14.69 15.19
CA SER A 30 22.88 14.04 15.27
C SER A 30 22.88 12.75 14.44
N ARG A 31 24.04 12.36 13.93
CA ARG A 31 24.19 11.10 13.17
C ARG A 31 23.78 9.89 14.00
N ALA A 32 24.08 9.89 15.31
CA ALA A 32 23.66 8.85 16.23
C ALA A 32 22.13 8.80 16.40
N THR A 33 21.46 9.96 16.53
CA THR A 33 20.00 10.01 16.61
C THR A 33 19.35 9.55 15.29
N LEU A 34 19.90 9.96 14.15
CA LEU A 34 19.44 9.52 12.84
C LEU A 34 19.51 8.00 12.72
N GLU A 35 20.65 7.40 13.05
CA GLU A 35 20.84 5.96 13.02
C GLU A 35 19.86 5.23 13.95
N ALA A 36 19.72 5.69 15.21
CA ALA A 36 18.82 5.11 16.18
C ALA A 36 17.36 5.10 15.68
N LYS A 37 16.94 6.17 15.00
CA LYS A 37 15.59 6.29 14.44
C LYS A 37 15.39 5.39 13.21
N ILE A 38 16.36 5.33 12.31
CA ILE A 38 16.32 4.41 11.15
C ILE A 38 16.28 2.96 11.63
N ARG A 39 17.14 2.57 12.58
CA ARG A 39 17.12 1.25 13.19
C ARG A 39 15.78 0.95 13.87
N GLY A 40 15.21 1.96 14.53
CA GLY A 40 13.89 1.86 15.16
C GLY A 40 12.78 1.57 14.16
N GLY A 41 12.79 2.24 13.01
CA GLY A 41 11.80 2.04 11.96
C GLY A 41 11.87 0.62 11.37
N TRP A 42 13.04 0.19 10.90
CA TRP A 42 13.23 -1.17 10.38
C TRP A 42 12.93 -2.25 11.41
N ALA A 43 13.32 -2.04 12.67
CA ALA A 43 13.00 -2.97 13.76
C ALA A 43 11.50 -3.03 14.03
N GLY A 44 10.82 -1.89 13.99
CA GLY A 44 9.37 -1.80 14.18
C GLY A 44 8.60 -2.60 13.14
N GLN A 45 8.96 -2.48 11.85
CA GLN A 45 8.38 -3.27 10.77
C GLN A 45 8.59 -4.78 11.01
N MET A 46 9.83 -5.22 11.26
CA MET A 46 10.13 -6.63 11.55
C MET A 46 9.31 -7.19 12.71
N ILE A 47 9.14 -6.40 13.77
CA ILE A 47 8.34 -6.79 14.94
C ILE A 47 6.87 -6.86 14.57
N GLY A 48 6.35 -5.84 13.90
CA GLY A 48 4.94 -5.72 13.55
C GLY A 48 4.47 -6.85 12.64
N VAL A 49 5.17 -7.09 11.53
CA VAL A 49 4.83 -8.17 10.60
C VAL A 49 4.89 -9.54 11.27
N SER A 50 5.94 -9.79 12.06
CA SER A 50 6.08 -11.06 12.80
C SER A 50 5.03 -11.25 13.89
N TYR A 51 4.55 -10.15 14.49
CA TYR A 51 3.49 -10.18 15.49
C TYR A 51 2.14 -10.52 14.87
N GLY A 52 1.80 -9.88 13.77
CA GLY A 52 0.51 -10.00 13.09
C GLY A 52 0.34 -11.25 12.22
N ALA A 53 1.41 -11.79 11.62
CA ALA A 53 1.38 -12.89 10.65
C ALA A 53 0.46 -14.08 10.98
N PRO A 54 0.30 -14.55 12.24
CA PRO A 54 -0.62 -15.64 12.52
C PRO A 54 -2.11 -15.29 12.35
N THR A 55 -2.46 -14.02 12.22
CA THR A 55 -3.86 -13.54 12.13
C THR A 55 -4.23 -13.00 10.76
N GLU A 56 -3.26 -12.87 9.86
CA GLU A 56 -3.42 -12.37 8.50
C GLU A 56 -4.63 -13.01 7.81
N PHE A 57 -5.55 -12.18 7.30
CA PHE A 57 -6.80 -12.54 6.62
C PHE A 57 -7.71 -13.57 7.33
N ARG A 58 -7.54 -13.78 8.64
CA ARG A 58 -8.38 -14.69 9.44
C ARG A 58 -9.60 -14.00 10.06
N SER A 59 -9.63 -12.68 10.04
CA SER A 59 -10.69 -11.86 10.62
C SER A 59 -11.06 -10.73 9.67
N ASN A 60 -11.70 -11.09 8.56
CA ASN A 60 -12.13 -10.15 7.53
C ASN A 60 -13.47 -9.53 7.95
N GLY A 61 -13.56 -8.19 7.98
CA GLY A 61 -14.73 -7.46 8.47
C GLY A 61 -15.08 -7.72 9.94
N LYS A 62 -14.09 -8.16 10.74
CA LYS A 62 -14.28 -8.49 12.16
C LYS A 62 -13.04 -8.16 12.96
N ILE A 63 -13.25 -7.66 14.18
CA ILE A 63 -12.17 -7.55 15.16
C ILE A 63 -11.65 -8.96 15.48
N VAL A 64 -10.33 -9.12 15.53
CA VAL A 64 -9.72 -10.35 16.01
C VAL A 64 -10.05 -10.50 17.50
N GLU A 65 -11.02 -11.34 17.81
CA GLU A 65 -11.54 -11.54 19.17
C GLU A 65 -10.77 -12.60 19.96
N GLY A 66 -11.01 -12.62 21.26
CA GLY A 66 -10.57 -13.66 22.17
C GLY A 66 -9.16 -13.48 22.73
N ASN A 67 -8.74 -14.48 23.48
CA ASN A 67 -7.39 -14.52 24.03
C ASN A 67 -6.41 -14.85 22.88
N LEU A 68 -5.79 -13.82 22.35
CA LEU A 68 -4.81 -13.93 21.27
C LEU A 68 -3.53 -14.67 21.71
N ASN A 69 -3.38 -15.02 22.99
CA ASN A 69 -2.21 -15.70 23.51
C ASN A 69 -1.88 -16.97 22.71
N LYS A 70 -2.87 -17.60 22.08
CA LYS A 70 -2.62 -18.75 21.19
C LYS A 70 -1.96 -18.38 19.86
N TYR A 71 -2.22 -17.19 19.34
CA TYR A 71 -1.75 -16.70 18.03
C TYR A 71 -0.76 -15.55 18.15
N LEU A 72 -0.94 -14.68 19.16
CA LEU A 72 -0.15 -13.47 19.37
C LEU A 72 0.74 -13.57 20.62
N ASP A 73 0.99 -14.78 21.11
CA ASP A 73 1.98 -14.98 22.18
C ASP A 73 3.38 -14.67 21.62
N TRP A 74 3.93 -13.53 22.06
CA TRP A 74 5.20 -13.04 21.54
C TRP A 74 6.39 -13.79 22.13
N SER A 75 7.28 -14.21 21.25
CA SER A 75 8.62 -14.63 21.64
C SER A 75 9.66 -14.07 20.68
N PRO A 76 10.91 -13.86 21.12
CA PRO A 76 11.98 -13.33 20.27
C PRO A 76 12.26 -14.16 19.01
N GLU A 77 11.99 -15.46 19.05
CA GLU A 77 12.19 -16.39 17.94
C GLU A 77 11.25 -16.12 16.77
N ARG A 78 10.10 -15.50 17.03
CA ARG A 78 9.11 -15.13 15.99
C ARG A 78 9.64 -14.10 15.00
N LEU A 79 10.62 -13.29 15.40
CA LEU A 79 11.29 -12.36 14.51
C LEU A 79 11.94 -12.99 13.27
N LYS A 80 12.20 -14.30 13.28
CA LYS A 80 12.67 -15.02 12.09
C LYS A 80 11.67 -14.98 10.95
N ASN A 81 10.37 -14.81 11.24
CA ASN A 81 9.33 -14.69 10.24
C ASN A 81 9.56 -13.45 9.34
N ALA A 82 10.03 -12.33 9.90
CA ALA A 82 10.32 -11.12 9.14
C ALA A 82 11.33 -11.30 7.99
N ILE A 83 12.16 -12.35 8.04
CA ILE A 83 13.18 -12.60 7.00
C ILE A 83 12.54 -12.93 5.64
N ASP A 84 11.31 -13.47 5.63
CA ASP A 84 10.61 -13.92 4.43
C ASP A 84 9.20 -13.29 4.34
N GLN A 85 9.11 -11.99 4.58
CA GLN A 85 7.87 -11.22 4.52
C GLN A 85 7.94 -10.18 3.40
N ASP A 86 6.85 -10.09 2.63
CA ASP A 86 6.77 -9.23 1.45
C ASP A 86 6.83 -7.74 1.79
N ASP A 87 6.22 -7.29 2.89
CA ASP A 87 6.44 -5.93 3.41
C ASP A 87 7.92 -5.50 3.33
N LEU A 88 8.83 -6.41 3.66
CA LEU A 88 10.25 -6.08 3.79
C LEU A 88 11.03 -6.33 2.50
N TYR A 89 10.88 -7.52 1.87
CA TYR A 89 11.73 -7.80 0.70
C TYR A 89 11.29 -7.04 -0.56
N VAL A 90 10.00 -6.70 -0.71
CA VAL A 90 9.57 -5.96 -1.91
C VAL A 90 10.03 -4.51 -1.83
N GLU A 91 9.84 -3.81 -0.71
CA GLU A 91 10.35 -2.44 -0.57
C GLU A 91 11.88 -2.37 -0.69
N MET A 92 12.61 -3.40 -0.20
CA MET A 92 14.06 -3.49 -0.37
C MET A 92 14.48 -3.67 -1.83
N THR A 93 13.63 -4.25 -2.69
CA THR A 93 13.86 -4.29 -4.15
C THR A 93 13.92 -2.89 -4.73
N PHE A 94 13.03 -1.99 -4.32
CA PHE A 94 13.03 -0.60 -4.77
C PHE A 94 14.19 0.20 -4.15
N ALA A 95 14.51 -0.05 -2.89
CA ALA A 95 15.70 0.50 -2.25
C ALA A 95 16.99 0.13 -3.01
N GLU A 96 17.09 -1.11 -3.49
CA GLU A 96 18.23 -1.59 -4.27
C GLU A 96 18.35 -0.88 -5.64
N VAL A 97 17.23 -0.51 -6.26
CA VAL A 97 17.27 0.32 -7.49
C VAL A 97 17.92 1.67 -7.19
N MET A 98 17.56 2.33 -6.09
CA MET A 98 18.18 3.60 -5.70
C MET A 98 19.68 3.45 -5.41
N ASP A 99 20.09 2.34 -4.81
CA ASP A 99 21.50 2.08 -4.52
C ASP A 99 22.32 1.81 -5.80
N LYS A 100 21.72 1.14 -6.81
CA LYS A 100 22.39 0.78 -8.07
C LYS A 100 22.34 1.87 -9.13
N VAL A 101 21.18 2.53 -9.26
CA VAL A 101 20.90 3.50 -10.34
C VAL A 101 21.07 4.94 -9.84
N GLY A 102 20.70 5.20 -8.58
CA GLY A 102 20.69 6.52 -7.96
C GLY A 102 19.27 7.01 -7.63
N LEU A 103 19.21 8.14 -6.91
CA LEU A 103 17.95 8.71 -6.43
C LEU A 103 17.03 9.21 -7.56
N GLU A 104 17.58 9.50 -8.74
CA GLU A 104 16.81 9.93 -9.91
C GLU A 104 16.30 8.77 -10.79
N ALA A 105 16.33 7.53 -10.27
CA ALA A 105 15.75 6.38 -10.96
C ALA A 105 14.28 6.65 -11.37
N THR A 106 13.93 6.23 -12.57
CA THR A 106 12.60 6.43 -13.16
C THR A 106 11.65 5.29 -12.80
N SER A 107 10.34 5.52 -12.89
CA SER A 107 9.34 4.45 -12.71
C SER A 107 9.61 3.24 -13.62
N GLU A 108 10.09 3.44 -14.84
CA GLU A 108 10.44 2.35 -15.75
C GLU A 108 11.62 1.52 -15.22
N GLN A 109 12.63 2.13 -14.60
CA GLN A 109 13.79 1.43 -14.01
C GLN A 109 13.39 0.62 -12.77
N TYR A 110 12.50 1.16 -11.92
CA TYR A 110 11.90 0.40 -10.82
C TYR A 110 11.09 -0.78 -11.36
N GLY A 111 10.24 -0.55 -12.36
CA GLY A 111 9.45 -1.59 -13.01
C GLY A 111 10.28 -2.71 -13.61
N GLU A 112 11.43 -2.40 -14.22
CA GLU A 112 12.30 -3.42 -14.81
C GLU A 112 12.96 -4.33 -13.74
N MET A 113 13.38 -3.76 -12.60
CA MET A 113 13.87 -4.55 -11.47
C MET A 113 12.76 -5.43 -10.89
N PHE A 114 11.59 -4.84 -10.65
CA PHE A 114 10.43 -5.51 -10.09
C PHE A 114 9.92 -6.66 -10.98
N LYS A 115 9.87 -6.44 -12.30
CA LYS A 115 9.49 -7.45 -13.29
C LYS A 115 10.34 -8.71 -13.17
N ASN A 116 11.64 -8.55 -12.91
CA ASN A 116 12.63 -9.64 -12.87
C ASN A 116 12.78 -10.26 -11.46
N SER A 117 12.02 -9.78 -10.46
CA SER A 117 12.01 -10.37 -9.12
C SER A 117 11.39 -11.78 -9.13
N MET A 118 11.85 -12.65 -8.21
CA MET A 118 11.50 -14.08 -8.20
C MET A 118 10.50 -14.48 -7.11
N TYR A 119 10.13 -13.55 -6.25
CA TYR A 119 9.16 -13.80 -5.16
C TYR A 119 7.72 -13.89 -5.68
N GLU A 120 6.84 -14.46 -4.88
CA GLU A 120 5.39 -14.44 -5.14
C GLU A 120 4.83 -13.03 -4.97
N LEU A 121 3.75 -12.75 -5.67
CA LEU A 121 3.06 -11.46 -5.63
C LEU A 121 1.56 -11.67 -5.74
N TRP A 122 0.83 -10.78 -5.12
CA TRP A 122 -0.61 -10.73 -5.09
C TRP A 122 -1.11 -9.35 -5.58
N HIS A 123 -2.39 -9.17 -5.75
CA HIS A 123 -3.11 -7.90 -5.96
C HIS A 123 -2.44 -6.96 -6.97
N ALA A 124 -2.18 -5.71 -6.58
CA ALA A 124 -1.60 -4.69 -7.47
C ALA A 124 -0.21 -5.08 -7.96
N ASN A 125 0.59 -5.71 -7.11
CA ASN A 125 1.91 -6.23 -7.45
C ASN A 125 1.87 -7.32 -8.52
N ALA A 126 0.98 -8.30 -8.37
CA ALA A 126 0.78 -9.37 -9.36
C ALA A 126 0.30 -8.80 -10.69
N GLY A 127 -0.67 -7.88 -10.65
CA GLY A 127 -1.18 -7.15 -11.82
C GLY A 127 -0.07 -6.37 -12.52
N ALA A 128 0.74 -5.63 -11.77
CA ALA A 128 1.84 -4.85 -12.31
C ALA A 128 2.90 -5.75 -12.99
N ARG A 129 3.37 -6.81 -12.31
CA ARG A 129 4.37 -7.73 -12.90
C ARG A 129 3.84 -8.38 -14.16
N ARG A 130 2.56 -8.78 -14.20
CA ARG A 130 1.90 -9.30 -15.38
C ARG A 130 1.93 -8.29 -16.53
N ASN A 131 1.58 -7.04 -16.27
CA ASN A 131 1.61 -5.96 -17.25
C ASN A 131 3.03 -5.69 -17.77
N LEU A 132 4.01 -5.61 -16.89
CA LEU A 132 5.42 -5.43 -17.25
C LEU A 132 5.93 -6.59 -18.13
N ASN A 133 5.55 -7.83 -17.85
CA ASN A 133 5.89 -8.99 -18.67
C ASN A 133 5.24 -8.95 -20.06
N ARG A 134 4.09 -8.29 -20.21
CA ARG A 134 3.40 -8.03 -21.48
C ARG A 134 3.92 -6.80 -22.23
N GLY A 135 4.94 -6.11 -21.68
CA GLY A 135 5.54 -4.92 -22.26
C GLY A 135 4.82 -3.60 -21.92
N ILE A 136 3.83 -3.64 -21.04
CA ILE A 136 3.20 -2.42 -20.48
C ILE A 136 4.11 -1.91 -19.36
N LYS A 137 4.90 -0.89 -19.67
CA LYS A 137 5.90 -0.33 -18.77
C LYS A 137 5.28 0.57 -17.70
N ALA A 138 5.97 0.72 -16.55
CA ALA A 138 5.62 1.76 -15.60
C ALA A 138 5.82 3.17 -16.23
N PRO A 139 4.94 4.14 -15.93
CA PRO A 139 3.89 4.11 -14.91
C PRO A 139 2.58 3.41 -15.32
N MET A 140 2.46 2.97 -16.58
CA MET A 140 1.21 2.39 -17.09
C MET A 140 0.91 0.99 -16.52
N SER A 141 1.92 0.27 -16.00
CA SER A 141 1.72 -1.03 -15.36
C SER A 141 0.82 -0.98 -14.13
N GLY A 142 0.86 0.12 -13.37
CA GLY A 142 -0.02 0.37 -12.22
C GLY A 142 -1.30 1.14 -12.55
N HIS A 143 -1.45 1.62 -13.79
CA HIS A 143 -2.60 2.44 -14.17
C HIS A 143 -3.91 1.62 -14.21
N PRO A 144 -5.05 2.15 -13.70
CA PRO A 144 -6.32 1.44 -13.61
C PRO A 144 -6.84 0.84 -14.92
N LYS A 145 -6.41 1.38 -16.06
CA LYS A 145 -6.73 0.79 -17.38
C LYS A 145 -6.18 -0.63 -17.56
N TYR A 146 -5.11 -0.98 -16.85
CA TYR A 146 -4.39 -2.24 -17.01
C TYR A 146 -4.24 -3.02 -15.70
N ASN A 147 -4.52 -2.38 -14.57
CA ASN A 147 -4.44 -2.99 -13.25
C ASN A 147 -5.67 -2.65 -12.43
N ILE A 148 -6.61 -3.59 -12.31
CA ILE A 148 -7.84 -3.43 -11.55
C ILE A 148 -7.58 -3.25 -10.05
N HIS A 149 -6.42 -3.69 -9.60
CA HIS A 149 -5.94 -3.61 -8.22
C HIS A 149 -5.27 -2.26 -7.88
N ALA A 150 -5.44 -1.23 -8.71
CA ALA A 150 -4.73 0.05 -8.55
C ALA A 150 -4.93 0.74 -7.19
N ASN A 151 -6.00 0.44 -6.46
CA ASN A 151 -6.31 0.97 -5.12
C ASN A 151 -5.91 0.04 -3.97
N ASP A 152 -5.35 -1.14 -4.27
CA ASP A 152 -4.97 -2.11 -3.25
C ASP A 152 -3.72 -1.68 -2.48
N ILE A 153 -3.46 -2.36 -1.37
CA ILE A 153 -2.52 -1.93 -0.33
C ILE A 153 -1.03 -1.94 -0.74
N ASP A 154 -0.67 -2.61 -1.82
CA ASP A 154 0.71 -3.02 -2.11
C ASP A 154 1.74 -1.91 -1.95
N PHE A 155 1.61 -0.79 -2.65
CA PHE A 155 2.56 0.31 -2.49
C PHE A 155 2.51 0.96 -1.10
N GLN A 156 1.39 0.89 -0.40
CA GLN A 156 1.29 1.43 0.95
C GLN A 156 2.26 0.73 1.90
N ILE A 157 2.33 -0.61 1.85
CA ILE A 157 3.21 -1.41 2.69
C ILE A 157 4.67 -1.39 2.21
N GLU A 158 4.92 -0.94 0.99
CA GLU A 158 6.25 -0.91 0.35
C GLU A 158 6.87 0.50 0.32
N SER A 159 6.23 1.48 0.96
CA SER A 159 6.67 2.88 0.95
C SER A 159 7.48 3.30 2.16
N ASP A 160 7.59 2.44 3.15
CA ASP A 160 8.17 2.72 4.46
C ASP A 160 9.64 3.15 4.32
N PHE A 161 10.42 2.48 3.44
CA PHE A 161 11.81 2.85 3.16
C PHE A 161 11.96 4.27 2.62
N ILE A 162 10.95 4.77 1.88
CA ILE A 162 10.95 6.14 1.34
C ILE A 162 10.85 7.14 2.48
N GLY A 163 9.92 6.92 3.42
CA GLY A 163 9.80 7.77 4.58
C GLY A 163 11.02 7.70 5.49
N LEU A 164 11.62 6.52 5.65
CA LEU A 164 12.85 6.30 6.42
C LEU A 164 14.05 7.04 5.83
N MET A 165 14.10 7.24 4.52
CA MET A 165 15.22 7.96 3.89
C MET A 165 14.97 9.45 3.70
N THR A 166 13.80 9.98 4.08
CA THR A 166 13.42 11.40 3.89
C THR A 166 13.05 12.11 5.19
N PRO A 167 13.90 12.11 6.23
CA PRO A 167 13.60 12.67 7.55
C PRO A 167 13.21 14.15 7.47
N GLY A 168 11.96 14.48 7.82
CA GLY A 168 11.42 15.84 7.79
C GLY A 168 11.29 16.48 6.40
N LEU A 169 11.39 15.69 5.33
CA LEU A 169 11.37 16.12 3.92
C LEU A 169 10.14 15.54 3.18
N PRO A 170 8.92 15.94 3.51
CA PRO A 170 7.71 15.35 2.95
C PRO A 170 7.56 15.56 1.43
N ARG A 171 8.14 16.61 0.85
CA ARG A 171 8.11 16.82 -0.61
C ARG A 171 9.00 15.84 -1.35
N GLU A 172 10.18 15.55 -0.77
CA GLU A 172 11.07 14.52 -1.31
C GLU A 172 10.42 13.13 -1.16
N ALA A 173 9.76 12.86 -0.03
CA ALA A 173 9.00 11.64 0.16
C ALA A 173 7.97 11.45 -0.96
N ASN A 174 7.15 12.46 -1.26
CA ASN A 174 6.16 12.39 -2.34
C ASN A 174 6.80 12.22 -3.73
N LYS A 175 7.94 12.89 -3.99
CA LYS A 175 8.68 12.76 -5.26
C LYS A 175 9.10 11.31 -5.52
N TYR A 176 9.63 10.62 -4.50
CA TYR A 176 10.04 9.22 -4.63
C TYR A 176 8.85 8.28 -4.63
N ALA A 177 7.84 8.54 -3.78
CA ALA A 177 6.61 7.76 -3.72
C ALA A 177 5.86 7.75 -5.06
N ASP A 178 5.78 8.89 -5.75
CA ASP A 178 5.18 8.95 -7.09
C ASP A 178 5.90 8.05 -8.09
N ARG A 179 7.23 8.03 -8.08
CA ARG A 179 8.02 7.24 -9.02
C ARG A 179 7.91 5.73 -8.77
N VAL A 180 8.00 5.32 -7.50
CA VAL A 180 7.96 3.91 -7.12
C VAL A 180 6.54 3.38 -7.20
N GLY A 181 5.58 4.05 -6.57
CA GLY A 181 4.21 3.56 -6.45
C GLY A 181 3.50 3.38 -7.79
N ARG A 182 3.87 4.16 -8.81
CA ARG A 182 3.30 3.99 -10.15
C ARG A 182 3.75 2.73 -10.88
N VAL A 183 4.63 1.93 -10.31
CA VAL A 183 4.90 0.58 -10.83
C VAL A 183 3.66 -0.29 -10.68
N MET A 184 2.94 -0.20 -9.54
CA MET A 184 1.82 -1.08 -9.20
C MET A 184 0.51 -0.38 -8.89
N ASN A 185 0.50 0.85 -8.36
CA ASN A 185 -0.68 1.53 -7.86
C ASN A 185 -0.98 2.87 -8.56
N TRP A 186 -2.22 3.36 -8.31
CA TRP A 186 -2.74 4.64 -8.77
C TRP A 186 -3.77 5.16 -7.76
N GLY A 187 -4.14 6.45 -7.83
CA GLY A 187 -5.19 7.00 -6.97
C GLY A 187 -4.98 6.72 -5.49
N ASP A 188 -5.99 6.17 -4.83
CA ASP A 188 -5.94 5.89 -3.37
C ASP A 188 -4.86 4.89 -2.97
N GLY A 189 -4.49 3.91 -3.82
CA GLY A 189 -3.37 3.01 -3.56
C GLY A 189 -2.02 3.73 -3.57
N LEU A 190 -1.82 4.68 -4.49
CA LEU A 190 -0.64 5.55 -4.50
C LEU A 190 -0.63 6.50 -3.30
N TYR A 191 -1.81 7.05 -2.94
CA TYR A 191 -1.93 7.96 -1.79
C TYR A 191 -1.66 7.25 -0.47
N GLY A 192 -1.97 5.97 -0.35
CA GLY A 192 -1.59 5.16 0.81
C GLY A 192 -0.10 5.19 1.07
N GLY A 193 0.71 4.91 0.06
CA GLY A 193 2.17 5.00 0.19
C GLY A 193 2.70 6.41 0.45
N MET A 194 2.11 7.45 -0.18
CA MET A 194 2.47 8.85 0.10
C MET A 194 2.13 9.26 1.54
N PHE A 195 0.98 8.82 2.06
CA PHE A 195 0.58 9.04 3.44
C PHE A 195 1.54 8.39 4.43
N PHE A 196 1.93 7.13 4.19
CA PHE A 196 2.87 6.41 5.05
C PHE A 196 4.26 7.03 5.00
N ALA A 197 4.81 7.27 3.82
CA ALA A 197 6.09 7.95 3.67
C ALA A 197 6.09 9.33 4.35
N GLY A 198 4.97 10.07 4.27
CA GLY A 198 4.76 11.34 4.97
C GLY A 198 4.74 11.19 6.49
N MET A 199 4.09 10.14 7.03
CA MET A 199 4.12 9.84 8.47
C MET A 199 5.51 9.47 8.96
N TYR A 200 6.22 8.59 8.26
CA TYR A 200 7.61 8.25 8.58
C TYR A 200 8.53 9.48 8.58
N ALA A 201 8.43 10.33 7.54
CA ALA A 201 9.21 11.56 7.47
C ALA A 201 8.94 12.49 8.66
N ALA A 202 7.68 12.61 9.09
CA ALA A 202 7.28 13.39 10.26
C ALA A 202 7.78 12.77 11.57
N ALA A 203 7.77 11.44 11.69
CA ALA A 203 8.15 10.70 12.90
C ALA A 203 9.59 10.95 13.39
N PHE A 204 10.47 11.44 12.52
CA PHE A 204 11.83 11.85 12.93
C PHE A 204 11.82 13.05 13.88
N PHE A 205 10.76 13.87 13.87
CA PHE A 205 10.71 15.14 14.62
C PHE A 205 9.48 15.29 15.50
N GLU A 206 8.43 14.52 15.25
CA GLU A 206 7.21 14.55 16.06
C GLU A 206 7.28 13.50 17.19
N SER A 207 6.75 13.85 18.36
CA SER A 207 6.67 12.97 19.54
C SER A 207 5.25 12.51 19.86
N ASP A 208 4.25 13.09 19.20
CA ASP A 208 2.83 12.75 19.35
C ASP A 208 2.37 11.97 18.11
N PRO A 209 1.94 10.69 18.23
CA PRO A 209 1.43 9.90 17.13
C PRO A 209 0.29 10.59 16.35
N ARG A 210 -0.56 11.34 17.03
CA ARG A 210 -1.62 12.10 16.38
C ARG A 210 -1.05 13.13 15.40
N ARG A 211 0.00 13.86 15.81
CA ARG A 211 0.66 14.84 14.94
C ARG A 211 1.32 14.16 13.74
N VAL A 212 1.87 12.96 13.93
CA VAL A 212 2.43 12.17 12.83
C VAL A 212 1.36 11.85 11.80
N VAL A 213 0.18 11.36 12.22
CA VAL A 213 -0.96 11.07 11.33
C VAL A 213 -1.45 12.35 10.64
N GLU A 214 -1.62 13.46 11.39
CA GLU A 214 -2.03 14.76 10.83
C GLU A 214 -1.01 15.27 9.77
N ARG A 215 0.29 15.09 9.99
CA ARG A 215 1.32 15.50 9.03
C ARG A 215 1.34 14.63 7.79
N GLY A 216 1.21 13.31 7.94
CA GLY A 216 1.08 12.39 6.80
C GLY A 216 -0.12 12.74 5.91
N LEU A 217 -1.26 13.06 6.52
CA LEU A 217 -2.49 13.43 5.82
C LEU A 217 -2.31 14.64 4.87
N LEU A 218 -1.42 15.57 5.21
CA LEU A 218 -1.12 16.72 4.36
C LEU A 218 -0.32 16.37 3.10
N SER A 219 0.19 15.15 2.99
CA SER A 219 0.95 14.67 1.82
C SER A 219 0.06 14.19 0.69
N ILE A 220 -1.24 14.03 0.91
CA ILE A 220 -2.20 13.48 -0.06
C ILE A 220 -3.37 14.45 -0.32
N PRO A 221 -4.07 14.34 -1.47
CA PRO A 221 -5.19 15.22 -1.80
C PRO A 221 -6.33 15.09 -0.78
N ALA A 222 -6.76 16.20 -0.20
CA ALA A 222 -7.80 16.22 0.83
C ALA A 222 -9.18 15.70 0.34
N GLU A 223 -9.43 15.78 -0.96
CA GLU A 223 -10.65 15.31 -1.61
C GLU A 223 -10.66 13.81 -1.92
N SER A 224 -9.53 13.11 -1.80
CA SER A 224 -9.44 11.66 -2.00
C SER A 224 -10.30 10.91 -0.98
N ALA A 225 -10.76 9.71 -1.33
CA ALA A 225 -11.49 8.88 -0.38
C ALA A 225 -10.59 8.44 0.77
N TYR A 226 -9.31 8.18 0.48
CA TYR A 226 -8.30 7.89 1.48
C TYR A 226 -8.18 8.99 2.53
N ALA A 227 -7.99 10.25 2.10
CA ALA A 227 -7.85 11.38 3.02
C ALA A 227 -9.10 11.61 3.86
N LYS A 228 -10.28 11.44 3.28
CA LYS A 228 -11.57 11.56 4.00
C LYS A 228 -11.72 10.47 5.07
N LEU A 229 -11.30 9.23 4.78
CA LEU A 229 -11.30 8.16 5.77
C LEU A 229 -10.38 8.52 6.94
N ILE A 230 -9.13 8.91 6.68
CA ILE A 230 -8.18 9.29 7.75
C ILE A 230 -8.68 10.49 8.55
N ALA A 231 -9.30 11.48 7.92
CA ALA A 231 -9.92 12.61 8.63
C ALA A 231 -11.05 12.17 9.56
N ASP A 232 -11.88 11.20 9.13
CA ASP A 232 -12.90 10.59 10.00
C ASP A 232 -12.28 9.84 11.18
N VAL A 233 -11.22 9.05 10.94
CA VAL A 233 -10.51 8.31 12.01
C VAL A 233 -9.92 9.30 13.04
N LEU A 234 -9.29 10.37 12.58
CA LEU A 234 -8.79 11.45 13.45
C LEU A 234 -9.92 12.07 14.30
N ARG A 235 -11.06 12.36 13.69
CA ARG A 235 -12.21 12.92 14.39
C ARG A 235 -12.79 11.93 15.41
N TRP A 236 -13.11 10.72 14.94
CA TRP A 236 -13.73 9.69 15.78
C TRP A 236 -12.86 9.25 16.95
N SER A 237 -11.53 9.17 16.76
CA SER A 237 -10.61 8.84 17.85
C SER A 237 -10.52 9.92 18.94
N ALA A 238 -10.86 11.17 18.62
CA ALA A 238 -10.96 12.23 19.62
C ALA A 238 -12.30 12.20 20.39
N GLU A 239 -13.35 11.71 19.75
CA GLU A 239 -14.71 11.64 20.31
C GLU A 239 -14.93 10.35 21.13
N ASN A 240 -14.23 9.26 20.80
CA ASN A 240 -14.44 7.93 21.39
C ASN A 240 -13.20 7.44 22.13
N PRO A 241 -13.27 7.14 23.43
CA PRO A 241 -12.14 6.60 24.18
C PRO A 241 -11.85 5.11 23.87
N ASP A 242 -12.84 4.38 23.37
CA ASP A 242 -12.72 2.96 23.00
C ASP A 242 -12.47 2.84 21.49
N TRP A 243 -11.34 2.22 21.14
CA TRP A 243 -10.93 2.02 19.76
C TRP A 243 -11.91 1.11 18.97
N THR A 244 -12.58 0.18 19.64
CA THR A 244 -13.55 -0.71 18.98
C THR A 244 -14.78 0.03 18.47
N THR A 245 -15.15 1.14 19.12
CA THR A 245 -16.20 2.03 18.64
C THR A 245 -15.78 2.75 17.37
N THR A 246 -14.56 3.29 17.34
CA THR A 246 -14.02 3.94 16.13
C THR A 246 -13.84 2.93 15.00
N TRP A 247 -13.36 1.72 15.29
CA TRP A 247 -13.28 0.63 14.32
C TRP A 247 -14.64 0.35 13.66
N ARG A 248 -15.73 0.21 14.45
CA ARG A 248 -17.07 0.00 13.89
C ARG A 248 -17.53 1.15 12.99
N LEU A 249 -17.21 2.38 13.35
CA LEU A 249 -17.53 3.55 12.51
C LEU A 249 -16.76 3.53 11.17
N ILE A 250 -15.54 3.00 11.17
CA ILE A 250 -14.76 2.78 9.94
C ILE A 250 -15.47 1.74 9.08
N GLU A 251 -15.78 0.56 9.64
CA GLU A 251 -16.48 -0.51 8.94
C GLU A 251 -17.82 -0.04 8.35
N ASP A 252 -18.66 0.55 9.19
CA ASP A 252 -20.01 0.98 8.81
C ASP A 252 -20.00 2.01 7.66
N LYS A 253 -19.02 2.88 7.62
CA LYS A 253 -18.96 3.94 6.62
C LYS A 253 -18.10 3.57 5.41
N TRP A 254 -16.96 2.94 5.62
CA TRP A 254 -15.90 2.82 4.61
C TRP A 254 -15.70 1.42 4.07
N ASP A 255 -16.01 0.36 4.82
CA ASP A 255 -16.01 -0.99 4.30
C ASP A 255 -17.31 -1.25 3.51
N LYS A 256 -17.30 -0.90 2.24
CA LYS A 256 -18.40 -1.17 1.29
C LYS A 256 -18.10 -2.35 0.38
N GLY A 257 -17.16 -3.19 0.79
CA GLY A 257 -16.60 -4.28 0.02
C GLY A 257 -15.46 -3.81 -0.87
N ASP A 258 -14.53 -4.71 -1.07
CA ASP A 258 -13.42 -4.50 -1.97
C ASP A 258 -13.91 -4.44 -3.42
N VAL A 259 -13.34 -3.53 -4.20
CA VAL A 259 -13.63 -3.42 -5.64
C VAL A 259 -12.73 -4.33 -6.47
N CYS A 260 -11.61 -4.81 -5.92
CA CYS A 260 -10.76 -5.77 -6.62
C CYS A 260 -11.48 -7.12 -6.78
N ILE A 261 -11.05 -7.89 -7.77
CA ILE A 261 -11.70 -9.15 -8.13
C ILE A 261 -11.60 -10.23 -7.04
N ASP A 262 -10.62 -10.10 -6.13
CA ASP A 262 -10.36 -11.06 -5.05
C ASP A 262 -11.33 -10.85 -3.89
N GLY A 263 -11.54 -9.60 -3.47
CA GLY A 263 -12.42 -9.21 -2.37
C GLY A 263 -13.87 -8.91 -2.77
N ALA A 264 -14.16 -8.78 -4.07
CA ALA A 264 -15.49 -8.39 -4.53
C ALA A 264 -16.61 -9.31 -3.99
N LEU A 265 -17.55 -8.77 -3.20
CA LEU A 265 -18.66 -9.46 -2.53
C LEU A 265 -18.22 -10.48 -1.46
N ASP A 266 -17.02 -10.36 -0.95
CA ASP A 266 -16.49 -11.09 0.19
C ASP A 266 -16.22 -10.17 1.37
N PRO A 267 -16.12 -10.67 2.60
CA PRO A 267 -15.62 -9.89 3.74
C PRO A 267 -14.13 -9.53 3.65
N PHE A 268 -13.36 -10.18 2.77
CA PHE A 268 -11.97 -9.82 2.48
C PHE A 268 -11.90 -8.44 1.85
N ASN A 269 -11.01 -7.58 2.35
CA ASN A 269 -10.81 -6.25 1.82
C ASN A 269 -9.33 -5.84 1.91
N ILE A 270 -8.69 -5.75 0.75
CA ILE A 270 -7.28 -5.38 0.60
C ILE A 270 -7.07 -3.92 0.18
N ASP A 271 -8.13 -3.13 0.17
CA ASP A 271 -8.09 -1.71 -0.19
C ASP A 271 -7.13 -0.92 0.72
N ALA A 272 -6.25 -0.14 0.12
CA ALA A 272 -5.25 0.66 0.82
C ALA A 272 -5.86 1.59 1.87
N LYS A 273 -6.97 2.28 1.55
CA LYS A 273 -7.56 3.26 2.47
C LYS A 273 -8.10 2.64 3.75
N LEU A 274 -8.75 1.45 3.67
CA LEU A 274 -9.30 0.76 4.83
C LEU A 274 -8.17 0.33 5.77
N ASN A 275 -7.17 -0.37 5.23
CA ASN A 275 -6.00 -0.82 5.97
C ASN A 275 -5.16 0.35 6.52
N GLY A 276 -5.02 1.44 5.76
CA GLY A 276 -4.42 2.69 6.23
C GLY A 276 -5.16 3.30 7.42
N GLY A 277 -6.50 3.17 7.44
CA GLY A 277 -7.32 3.53 8.60
C GLY A 277 -6.98 2.73 9.85
N TYR A 278 -6.70 1.42 9.72
CA TYR A 278 -6.31 0.56 10.85
C TYR A 278 -4.91 0.87 11.37
N VAL A 279 -3.98 1.25 10.49
CA VAL A 279 -2.66 1.76 10.91
C VAL A 279 -2.80 3.05 11.71
N ALA A 280 -3.59 4.01 11.21
CA ALA A 280 -3.87 5.24 11.93
C ALA A 280 -4.56 4.98 13.28
N LEU A 281 -5.52 4.03 13.33
CA LEU A 281 -6.19 3.60 14.56
C LEU A 281 -5.19 3.06 15.59
N GLY A 282 -4.26 2.20 15.16
CA GLY A 282 -3.19 1.66 15.99
C GLY A 282 -2.32 2.75 16.62
N LEU A 283 -1.88 3.72 15.82
CA LEU A 283 -1.07 4.85 16.28
C LEU A 283 -1.84 5.75 17.28
N LEU A 284 -3.08 6.10 16.95
CA LEU A 284 -3.91 7.04 17.74
C LEU A 284 -4.30 6.45 19.09
N TYR A 285 -4.67 5.20 19.17
CA TYR A 285 -5.05 4.54 20.42
C TYR A 285 -3.87 3.90 21.17
N GLY A 286 -2.77 3.64 20.47
CA GLY A 286 -1.49 3.27 21.09
C GLY A 286 -0.86 4.42 21.87
N LYS A 287 -1.03 5.68 21.44
CA LYS A 287 -0.54 6.89 22.12
C LYS A 287 0.94 6.82 22.51
N GLY A 288 1.75 6.15 21.69
CA GLY A 288 3.18 5.95 21.93
C GLY A 288 3.53 4.68 22.72
N ASP A 289 2.56 3.91 23.21
CA ASP A 289 2.78 2.57 23.76
C ASP A 289 2.93 1.56 22.62
N PHE A 290 4.08 0.88 22.61
CA PHE A 290 4.45 -0.03 21.52
C PHE A 290 3.55 -1.28 21.47
N ALA A 291 3.27 -1.88 22.63
CA ALA A 291 2.43 -3.06 22.73
C ALA A 291 0.98 -2.76 22.32
N LYS A 292 0.46 -1.62 22.77
CA LYS A 292 -0.91 -1.20 22.44
C LYS A 292 -1.06 -0.83 20.97
N THR A 293 -0.05 -0.23 20.36
CA THR A 293 -0.03 0.07 18.92
C THR A 293 -0.09 -1.23 18.12
N LEU A 294 0.75 -2.22 18.43
CA LEU A 294 0.72 -3.55 17.83
C LEU A 294 -0.66 -4.22 17.99
N GLU A 295 -1.16 -4.23 19.23
CA GLU A 295 -2.45 -4.87 19.54
C GLU A 295 -3.60 -4.29 18.72
N VAL A 296 -3.75 -2.96 18.68
CA VAL A 296 -4.88 -2.32 18.02
C VAL A 296 -4.81 -2.49 16.51
N SER A 297 -3.64 -2.25 15.89
CA SER A 297 -3.49 -2.42 14.44
C SER A 297 -3.73 -3.87 13.98
N THR A 298 -3.19 -4.87 14.70
CA THR A 298 -3.40 -6.29 14.42
C THR A 298 -4.87 -6.71 14.61
N ARG A 299 -5.49 -6.29 15.74
CA ARG A 299 -6.87 -6.68 16.04
C ARG A 299 -7.89 -6.08 15.10
N SER A 300 -7.53 -5.05 14.35
CA SER A 300 -8.40 -4.44 13.34
C SER A 300 -8.78 -5.40 12.21
N GLY A 301 -8.04 -6.49 12.03
CA GLY A 301 -8.33 -7.53 11.03
C GLY A 301 -7.78 -7.20 9.65
N GLN A 302 -8.36 -7.82 8.63
CA GLN A 302 -7.91 -7.76 7.23
C GLN A 302 -6.42 -8.11 7.12
N ASP A 303 -5.61 -7.27 6.54
CA ASP A 303 -4.16 -7.40 6.43
C ASP A 303 -3.48 -7.12 7.79
N SER A 304 -3.65 -8.06 8.70
CA SER A 304 -3.38 -7.87 10.12
C SER A 304 -1.92 -8.12 10.53
N ASP A 305 -1.03 -8.30 9.57
CA ASP A 305 0.43 -8.31 9.76
C ASP A 305 1.11 -7.10 9.11
N CYS A 306 0.71 -6.68 7.92
CA CYS A 306 1.20 -5.46 7.29
C CYS A 306 0.76 -4.20 8.07
N ASN A 307 -0.47 -4.18 8.58
CA ASN A 307 -0.95 -3.03 9.37
C ASN A 307 -0.10 -2.77 10.63
N PRO A 308 0.22 -3.75 11.50
CA PRO A 308 1.13 -3.52 12.61
C PRO A 308 2.59 -3.35 12.18
N SER A 309 3.02 -3.87 11.02
CA SER A 309 4.33 -3.62 10.43
C SER A 309 4.57 -2.11 10.29
N SER A 310 3.76 -1.44 9.50
CA SER A 310 3.88 0.01 9.28
C SER A 310 3.61 0.84 10.54
N ALA A 311 2.59 0.47 11.36
CA ALA A 311 2.30 1.19 12.61
C ALA A 311 3.48 1.16 13.60
N ALA A 312 4.08 -0.03 13.80
CA ALA A 312 5.22 -0.18 14.68
C ALA A 312 6.51 0.37 14.07
N GLY A 313 6.65 0.36 12.74
CA GLY A 313 7.74 1.01 12.03
C GLY A 313 7.74 2.53 12.27
N ILE A 314 6.61 3.20 12.07
CA ILE A 314 6.44 4.63 12.34
C ILE A 314 6.73 4.95 13.80
N LEU A 315 6.14 4.17 14.74
CA LEU A 315 6.40 4.37 16.17
C LEU A 315 7.86 4.08 16.53
N GLY A 316 8.50 3.11 15.87
CA GLY A 316 9.92 2.80 16.03
C GLY A 316 10.82 3.98 15.65
N VAL A 317 10.50 4.72 14.59
CA VAL A 317 11.18 5.99 14.25
C VAL A 317 10.96 7.04 15.33
N MET A 318 9.74 7.20 15.82
CA MET A 318 9.46 8.18 16.89
C MET A 318 10.29 7.88 18.14
N LEU A 319 10.35 6.63 18.55
CA LEU A 319 11.07 6.19 19.74
C LEU A 319 12.59 6.15 19.55
N GLY A 320 13.07 5.68 18.41
CA GLY A 320 14.44 5.22 18.21
C GLY A 320 14.63 3.80 18.79
N TYR A 321 15.56 3.05 18.21
CA TYR A 321 15.76 1.62 18.49
C TYR A 321 15.93 1.29 19.98
N GLU A 322 16.70 2.09 20.71
CA GLU A 322 17.01 1.85 22.13
C GLU A 322 15.76 1.90 23.00
N ARG A 323 14.77 2.73 22.65
CA ARG A 323 13.54 2.90 23.44
C ARG A 323 12.41 1.95 23.05
N ILE A 324 12.57 1.14 22.00
CA ILE A 324 11.67 0.00 21.79
C ILE A 324 11.87 -0.96 22.97
N PRO A 325 10.79 -1.40 23.67
CA PRO A 325 10.93 -2.28 24.83
C PRO A 325 11.66 -3.58 24.47
N GLU A 326 12.56 -4.02 25.36
CA GLU A 326 13.47 -5.13 25.09
C GLU A 326 12.74 -6.44 24.74
N VAL A 327 11.58 -6.69 25.36
CA VAL A 327 10.76 -7.86 25.06
C VAL A 327 10.42 -8.00 23.58
N TRP A 328 10.30 -6.90 22.83
CA TRP A 328 9.96 -6.91 21.42
C TRP A 328 11.17 -7.10 20.50
N LYS A 329 12.31 -6.52 20.84
CA LYS A 329 13.49 -6.47 19.96
C LYS A 329 14.59 -7.49 20.30
N ALA A 330 14.46 -8.24 21.41
CA ALA A 330 15.52 -9.14 21.91
C ALA A 330 15.98 -10.19 20.89
N GLY A 331 15.14 -10.56 19.93
CA GLY A 331 15.49 -11.51 18.86
C GLY A 331 16.28 -10.91 17.70
N ILE A 332 16.25 -9.57 17.52
CA ILE A 332 16.89 -8.91 16.36
C ILE A 332 18.39 -9.19 16.30
N PRO A 333 19.17 -9.09 17.39
CA PRO A 333 20.62 -9.32 17.32
C PRO A 333 20.99 -10.71 16.76
N ALA A 334 20.15 -11.73 16.98
CA ALA A 334 20.41 -13.09 16.50
C ALA A 334 20.26 -13.24 14.98
N ILE A 335 19.51 -12.34 14.32
CA ILE A 335 19.22 -12.39 12.88
C ILE A 335 19.71 -11.15 12.13
N ALA A 336 20.35 -10.20 12.83
CA ALA A 336 20.68 -8.88 12.28
C ALA A 336 21.57 -8.93 11.02
N ASP A 337 22.36 -9.98 10.85
CA ASP A 337 23.21 -10.21 9.69
C ASP A 337 22.66 -11.29 8.73
N THR A 338 21.49 -11.88 9.05
CA THR A 338 20.77 -12.76 8.13
C THR A 338 20.14 -11.92 7.02
N ARG A 339 20.33 -12.32 5.77
CA ARG A 339 19.73 -11.62 4.63
C ARG A 339 18.23 -11.88 4.58
N PHE A 340 17.47 -10.83 4.29
CA PHE A 340 16.08 -10.97 3.89
C PHE A 340 15.97 -11.74 2.59
N ALA A 341 14.94 -12.55 2.47
CA ALA A 341 14.68 -13.34 1.27
C ALA A 341 14.70 -12.44 0.01
N PHE A 342 15.21 -12.98 -1.07
CA PHE A 342 15.26 -12.32 -2.39
C PHE A 342 16.06 -11.01 -2.47
N THR A 343 16.74 -10.57 -1.40
CA THR A 343 17.46 -9.29 -1.33
C THR A 343 18.96 -9.47 -1.07
N GLN A 344 19.70 -8.36 -1.19
CA GLN A 344 21.11 -8.30 -0.80
C GLN A 344 21.30 -7.79 0.64
N TYR A 345 20.20 -7.40 1.31
CA TYR A 345 20.26 -6.73 2.60
C TYR A 345 19.99 -7.70 3.76
N SER A 346 20.74 -7.53 4.83
CA SER A 346 20.35 -7.88 6.18
C SER A 346 19.83 -6.64 6.91
N PHE A 347 19.33 -6.79 8.13
CA PHE A 347 18.92 -5.66 8.97
C PHE A 347 20.03 -4.61 9.11
N ASN A 348 21.26 -5.04 9.43
CA ASN A 348 22.38 -4.10 9.55
C ASN A 348 22.72 -3.42 8.22
N GLN A 349 22.62 -4.16 7.10
CA GLN A 349 22.93 -3.61 5.77
C GLN A 349 21.88 -2.63 5.29
N ILE A 350 20.57 -2.91 5.47
CA ILE A 350 19.52 -1.98 5.04
C ILE A 350 19.52 -0.70 5.88
N VAL A 351 19.79 -0.80 7.18
CA VAL A 351 19.99 0.38 8.04
C VAL A 351 21.13 1.24 7.53
N ALA A 352 22.28 0.63 7.23
CA ALA A 352 23.46 1.37 6.71
C ALA A 352 23.16 2.00 5.34
N SER A 353 22.53 1.26 4.43
CA SER A 353 22.15 1.77 3.10
C SER A 353 21.13 2.91 3.21
N THR A 354 20.14 2.81 4.10
CA THR A 354 19.17 3.88 4.35
C THR A 354 19.89 5.15 4.83
N GLN A 355 20.86 5.04 5.74
CA GLN A 355 21.66 6.21 6.15
C GLN A 355 22.36 6.89 4.97
N VAL A 356 22.96 6.11 4.08
CA VAL A 356 23.63 6.66 2.88
C VAL A 356 22.64 7.40 1.99
N ARG A 357 21.44 6.85 1.79
CA ARG A 357 20.39 7.54 1.02
C ARG A 357 19.93 8.82 1.70
N VAL A 358 19.73 8.82 3.03
CA VAL A 358 19.36 10.04 3.78
C VAL A 358 20.34 11.16 3.52
N LEU A 359 21.65 10.88 3.57
CA LEU A 359 22.66 11.95 3.40
C LEU A 359 22.57 12.59 2.02
N LYS A 360 22.42 11.78 0.98
CA LYS A 360 22.24 12.26 -0.40
C LYS A 360 20.95 13.08 -0.55
N VAL A 361 19.83 12.57 -0.02
CA VAL A 361 18.54 13.27 -0.07
C VAL A 361 18.60 14.61 0.65
N VAL A 362 19.24 14.68 1.82
CA VAL A 362 19.40 15.92 2.57
C VAL A 362 20.24 16.94 1.79
N GLU A 363 21.35 16.52 1.17
CA GLU A 363 22.18 17.40 0.34
C GLU A 363 21.42 17.90 -0.90
N GLU A 364 20.70 17.01 -1.62
CA GLU A 364 19.89 17.37 -2.78
C GLU A 364 18.74 18.33 -2.41
N ALA A 365 18.15 18.18 -1.22
CA ALA A 365 17.15 19.11 -0.68
C ALA A 365 17.71 20.46 -0.21
N GLY A 366 19.02 20.69 -0.34
CA GLY A 366 19.68 21.93 0.09
C GLY A 366 20.07 21.97 1.57
N GLY A 367 20.04 20.83 2.26
CA GLY A 367 20.52 20.68 3.63
C GLY A 367 22.05 20.58 3.71
N LYS A 368 22.55 20.35 4.92
CA LYS A 368 24.00 20.20 5.18
C LYS A 368 24.28 18.89 5.91
N VAL A 369 25.31 18.22 5.48
CA VAL A 369 25.81 16.97 6.08
C VAL A 369 27.20 17.20 6.66
N THR A 370 27.36 16.78 7.92
CA THR A 370 28.66 16.78 8.60
C THR A 370 28.95 15.38 9.18
N PRO A 371 30.14 15.10 9.65
CA PRO A 371 30.44 13.83 10.31
C PRO A 371 29.61 13.54 11.56
N THR A 372 29.08 14.57 12.25
CA THR A 372 28.39 14.43 13.54
C THR A 372 26.91 14.73 13.47
N GLU A 373 26.45 15.51 12.50
CA GLU A 373 25.06 15.93 12.39
C GLU A 373 24.62 16.18 10.94
N ILE A 374 23.32 16.20 10.73
CA ILE A 374 22.67 16.69 9.50
C ILE A 374 21.78 17.89 9.83
N GLU A 375 21.78 18.87 8.94
CA GLU A 375 20.87 20.02 8.98
C GLU A 375 19.90 19.90 7.79
N ILE A 376 18.62 19.82 8.09
CA ILE A 376 17.54 19.51 7.15
C ILE A 376 16.68 20.76 6.97
N PRO A 377 16.45 21.27 5.75
CA PRO A 377 15.56 22.40 5.52
C PRO A 377 14.14 22.05 5.94
N VAL A 378 13.44 23.01 6.53
CA VAL A 378 12.01 22.82 6.87
C VAL A 378 11.19 22.84 5.57
N GLN A 379 10.39 21.81 5.37
CA GLN A 379 9.44 21.71 4.28
C GLN A 379 8.02 21.55 4.82
N GLU A 380 7.06 22.21 4.17
CA GLU A 380 5.64 21.86 4.35
C GLU A 380 5.25 20.79 3.33
N PRO A 381 4.41 19.80 3.71
CA PRO A 381 3.88 18.81 2.79
C PRO A 381 3.19 19.47 1.59
N GLN A 382 3.21 18.82 0.45
CA GLN A 382 2.53 19.26 -0.74
C GLN A 382 1.87 18.06 -1.41
N ALA A 383 0.54 18.00 -1.35
CA ALA A 383 -0.22 16.96 -2.01
C ALA A 383 -0.12 17.06 -3.54
N PRO A 384 -0.11 15.93 -4.26
CA PRO A 384 -0.24 15.92 -5.72
C PRO A 384 -1.66 16.32 -6.14
N PRO A 385 -1.89 16.57 -7.44
CA PRO A 385 -3.24 16.69 -7.98
C PRO A 385 -4.07 15.44 -7.68
N LEU A 386 -5.38 15.62 -7.47
CA LEU A 386 -6.30 14.51 -7.25
C LEU A 386 -6.41 13.64 -8.51
N GLU A 387 -6.16 12.38 -8.35
CA GLU A 387 -6.48 11.33 -9.31
C GLU A 387 -7.64 10.50 -8.77
N GLN A 388 -8.64 10.25 -9.60
CA GLN A 388 -9.78 9.45 -9.22
C GLN A 388 -9.92 8.30 -10.21
N TRP A 389 -10.10 7.13 -9.67
CA TRP A 389 -10.52 5.95 -10.42
C TRP A 389 -11.54 5.17 -9.59
N ASP A 390 -12.62 4.80 -10.24
CA ASP A 390 -13.69 4.03 -9.63
C ASP A 390 -14.28 3.09 -10.70
N ILE A 391 -14.26 1.80 -10.44
CA ILE A 391 -14.91 0.80 -11.29
C ILE A 391 -16.40 0.65 -10.93
N GLY A 392 -16.84 1.22 -9.83
CA GLY A 392 -18.16 1.04 -9.24
C GLY A 392 -18.17 0.04 -8.09
N VAL A 393 -19.36 -0.27 -7.57
CA VAL A 393 -19.53 -1.27 -6.52
C VAL A 393 -19.76 -2.64 -7.14
N PRO A 394 -19.17 -3.71 -6.60
CA PRO A 394 -19.43 -5.07 -7.09
C PRO A 394 -20.89 -5.45 -6.84
N LEU A 395 -21.58 -5.87 -7.90
CA LEU A 395 -22.99 -6.30 -7.87
C LEU A 395 -23.13 -7.82 -7.84
N LYS A 396 -22.27 -8.52 -8.58
CA LYS A 396 -22.38 -9.96 -8.76
C LYS A 396 -21.05 -10.58 -9.20
N ARG A 397 -20.71 -11.73 -8.60
CA ARG A 397 -19.80 -12.73 -9.19
C ARG A 397 -20.61 -13.63 -10.10
N VAL A 398 -20.12 -13.90 -11.29
CA VAL A 398 -20.79 -14.74 -12.29
C VAL A 398 -19.84 -15.87 -12.67
N GLU A 399 -20.06 -17.02 -12.05
CA GLU A 399 -19.24 -18.20 -12.31
C GLU A 399 -19.42 -18.70 -13.74
N PHE A 400 -18.39 -19.31 -14.35
CA PHE A 400 -18.45 -19.82 -15.73
C PHE A 400 -19.55 -20.88 -15.95
N THR A 401 -20.09 -21.44 -14.88
CA THR A 401 -21.17 -22.43 -14.91
C THR A 401 -22.57 -21.81 -14.97
N GLU A 402 -22.68 -20.49 -14.78
CA GLU A 402 -23.97 -19.81 -14.75
C GLU A 402 -24.54 -19.60 -16.16
N PRO A 403 -25.88 -19.52 -16.29
CA PRO A 403 -26.55 -19.34 -17.59
C PRO A 403 -26.23 -18.02 -18.31
N ALA A 404 -25.65 -17.05 -17.61
CA ALA A 404 -25.18 -15.80 -18.19
C ALA A 404 -24.00 -16.02 -19.16
N TRP A 405 -23.29 -17.13 -19.02
CA TRP A 405 -22.23 -17.55 -19.94
C TRP A 405 -22.74 -18.49 -21.00
N THR A 406 -22.30 -18.31 -22.22
CA THR A 406 -22.45 -19.26 -23.33
C THR A 406 -21.10 -19.56 -23.94
N PHE A 407 -20.89 -20.86 -24.29
CA PHE A 407 -19.64 -21.34 -24.84
C PHE A 407 -19.87 -22.04 -26.19
N LYS A 408 -19.14 -21.64 -27.22
CA LYS A 408 -19.17 -22.27 -28.55
C LYS A 408 -17.78 -22.78 -28.91
N GLY A 409 -17.68 -23.91 -29.55
CA GLY A 409 -16.42 -24.55 -29.90
C GLY A 409 -15.94 -25.56 -28.86
N ARG A 410 -14.63 -25.86 -28.87
CA ARG A 410 -14.07 -26.90 -27.99
C ARG A 410 -13.64 -26.33 -26.65
N PHE A 411 -14.56 -26.39 -25.68
CA PHE A 411 -14.26 -26.11 -24.27
C PHE A 411 -14.31 -27.38 -23.44
N LYS A 412 -13.47 -27.47 -22.41
CA LYS A 412 -13.54 -28.51 -21.36
C LYS A 412 -13.54 -27.86 -19.98
N ASN A 413 -14.12 -28.56 -19.01
CA ASN A 413 -14.01 -28.16 -17.61
C ASN A 413 -12.65 -28.62 -17.07
N GLY A 414 -12.04 -27.81 -16.23
CA GLY A 414 -10.81 -28.12 -15.51
C GLY A 414 -10.90 -27.64 -14.07
N SER A 415 -9.99 -28.13 -13.25
CA SER A 415 -9.79 -27.63 -11.90
C SER A 415 -8.34 -27.78 -11.47
N VAL A 416 -7.93 -26.95 -10.50
CA VAL A 416 -6.63 -27.05 -9.79
C VAL A 416 -6.92 -27.03 -8.31
N LYS A 417 -6.36 -28.01 -7.58
CA LYS A 417 -6.41 -28.06 -6.11
C LYS A 417 -5.14 -27.50 -5.52
N PHE A 418 -5.29 -26.68 -4.51
CA PHE A 418 -4.18 -26.12 -3.75
C PHE A 418 -3.84 -26.98 -2.53
N PRO A 419 -2.59 -26.93 -2.05
CA PRO A 419 -2.16 -27.72 -0.87
C PRO A 419 -2.96 -27.41 0.42
N TRP A 420 -3.54 -26.21 0.51
CA TRP A 420 -4.35 -25.78 1.65
C TRP A 420 -5.84 -26.19 1.57
N GLY A 421 -6.26 -26.85 0.47
CA GLY A 421 -7.59 -27.48 0.33
C GLY A 421 -8.54 -26.83 -0.64
N ASP A 422 -8.27 -25.63 -1.08
CA ASP A 422 -9.11 -24.92 -2.07
C ASP A 422 -8.98 -25.52 -3.47
N GLU A 423 -10.03 -25.32 -4.30
CA GLU A 423 -10.10 -25.81 -5.65
C GLU A 423 -10.63 -24.73 -6.60
N ASP A 424 -9.78 -24.21 -7.49
CA ASP A 424 -10.21 -23.34 -8.58
C ASP A 424 -10.77 -24.18 -9.73
N LYS A 425 -11.94 -23.78 -10.20
CA LYS A 425 -12.61 -24.40 -11.36
C LYS A 425 -12.66 -23.41 -12.50
N PHE A 426 -12.48 -23.92 -13.72
CA PHE A 426 -12.43 -23.08 -14.91
C PHE A 426 -12.96 -23.79 -16.15
N LYS A 427 -13.25 -22.98 -17.18
CA LYS A 427 -13.55 -23.43 -18.54
C LYS A 427 -12.34 -23.16 -19.43
N GLU A 428 -11.78 -24.22 -20.02
CA GLU A 428 -10.54 -24.14 -20.80
C GLU A 428 -10.81 -24.31 -22.31
N ALA A 429 -10.21 -23.46 -23.12
CA ALA A 429 -10.08 -23.62 -24.56
C ALA A 429 -8.65 -23.23 -25.01
N GLY A 430 -8.20 -23.76 -26.15
CA GLY A 430 -6.89 -23.41 -26.73
C GLY A 430 -6.91 -23.39 -28.25
N ALA A 431 -7.91 -24.03 -28.88
CA ALA A 431 -8.06 -23.98 -30.32
C ALA A 431 -8.58 -22.62 -30.80
N PRO A 432 -8.12 -22.12 -31.97
CA PRO A 432 -8.62 -20.86 -32.52
C PRO A 432 -10.13 -20.95 -32.82
N GLY A 433 -10.82 -19.82 -32.63
CA GLY A 433 -12.26 -19.68 -32.92
C GLY A 433 -13.20 -20.24 -31.85
N ALA A 434 -12.72 -20.67 -30.68
CA ALA A 434 -13.59 -20.93 -29.55
C ALA A 434 -14.11 -19.61 -28.95
N GLU A 435 -15.41 -19.53 -28.66
CA GLU A 435 -16.05 -18.32 -28.15
C GLU A 435 -16.66 -18.55 -26.76
N ALA A 436 -16.33 -17.66 -25.82
CA ALA A 436 -17.07 -17.51 -24.56
C ALA A 436 -17.78 -16.15 -24.59
N THR A 437 -19.08 -16.14 -24.31
CA THR A 437 -19.87 -14.92 -24.26
C THR A 437 -20.58 -14.79 -22.92
N LEU A 438 -20.34 -13.69 -22.23
CA LEU A 438 -21.04 -13.27 -21.01
C LEU A 438 -22.08 -12.21 -21.37
N THR A 439 -23.30 -12.34 -20.84
CA THR A 439 -24.30 -11.26 -20.86
C THR A 439 -24.51 -10.78 -19.43
N PHE A 440 -24.43 -9.47 -19.21
CA PHE A 440 -24.53 -8.87 -17.87
C PHE A 440 -25.30 -7.54 -17.92
N GLU A 441 -25.70 -7.06 -16.75
CA GLU A 441 -26.30 -5.74 -16.56
C GLU A 441 -25.49 -5.00 -15.49
N GLY A 442 -24.90 -3.85 -15.87
CA GLY A 442 -24.00 -3.08 -15.00
C GLY A 442 -23.36 -1.92 -15.72
N THR A 443 -22.37 -1.28 -15.06
CA THR A 443 -21.58 -0.18 -15.62
C THR A 443 -20.11 -0.52 -15.81
N ALA A 444 -19.72 -1.72 -15.34
CA ALA A 444 -18.36 -2.23 -15.52
C ALA A 444 -18.37 -3.77 -15.38
N VAL A 445 -17.31 -4.39 -15.87
CA VAL A 445 -17.09 -5.84 -15.75
C VAL A 445 -15.61 -6.16 -15.75
N ALA A 446 -15.21 -7.14 -14.95
CA ALA A 446 -13.91 -7.78 -15.00
C ALA A 446 -14.07 -9.26 -15.36
N ILE A 447 -13.23 -9.77 -16.24
CA ILE A 447 -13.13 -11.18 -16.61
C ILE A 447 -11.94 -11.77 -15.88
N VAL A 448 -12.18 -12.81 -15.12
CA VAL A 448 -11.19 -13.46 -14.24
C VAL A 448 -10.81 -14.82 -14.80
N GLY A 449 -9.54 -15.12 -14.74
CA GLY A 449 -9.04 -16.42 -15.22
C GLY A 449 -7.60 -16.70 -14.79
N ARG A 450 -7.10 -17.87 -15.17
CA ARG A 450 -5.76 -18.34 -14.81
C ARG A 450 -4.72 -17.92 -15.83
N CYS A 451 -3.67 -17.27 -15.39
CA CYS A 451 -2.48 -17.07 -16.21
C CYS A 451 -1.49 -18.23 -15.98
N THR A 452 -0.96 -18.77 -17.07
CA THR A 452 -0.10 -19.97 -17.01
C THR A 452 1.06 -19.91 -18.01
N GLN A 453 2.06 -20.76 -17.82
CA GLN A 453 3.15 -20.95 -18.80
C GLN A 453 2.66 -21.45 -20.15
N GLU A 454 1.46 -22.06 -20.23
CA GLU A 454 0.79 -22.51 -21.46
C GLU A 454 -0.27 -21.50 -21.94
N GLY A 455 -0.29 -20.28 -21.39
CA GLY A 455 -1.30 -19.26 -21.66
C GLY A 455 -1.34 -18.84 -23.14
N GLY A 456 -2.55 -18.74 -23.67
CA GLY A 456 -2.84 -18.29 -25.03
C GLY A 456 -3.39 -16.87 -25.07
N ARG A 457 -3.70 -16.42 -26.31
CA ARG A 457 -4.30 -15.09 -26.56
C ARG A 457 -5.73 -15.18 -27.03
N ALA A 458 -6.50 -14.14 -26.70
CA ALA A 458 -7.86 -13.99 -27.18
C ALA A 458 -8.17 -12.51 -27.50
N ASP A 459 -9.06 -12.29 -28.45
CA ASP A 459 -9.67 -10.98 -28.68
C ASP A 459 -10.91 -10.82 -27.81
N VAL A 460 -11.11 -9.62 -27.24
CA VAL A 460 -12.29 -9.27 -26.45
C VAL A 460 -13.13 -8.27 -27.22
N PHE A 461 -14.43 -8.56 -27.29
CA PHE A 461 -15.42 -7.70 -27.90
C PHE A 461 -16.47 -7.31 -26.87
N LEU A 462 -16.81 -6.03 -26.79
CA LEU A 462 -17.90 -5.49 -26.00
C LEU A 462 -19.00 -5.03 -26.94
N ASP A 463 -20.21 -5.52 -26.75
CA ASP A 463 -21.40 -5.18 -27.57
C ASP A 463 -21.17 -5.27 -29.09
N GLY A 464 -20.30 -6.20 -29.48
CA GLY A 464 -19.93 -6.47 -30.88
C GLY A 464 -18.68 -5.78 -31.38
N GLU A 465 -18.22 -4.73 -30.71
CA GLU A 465 -17.01 -3.99 -31.10
C GLU A 465 -15.76 -4.53 -30.37
N LYS A 466 -14.60 -4.53 -31.06
CA LYS A 466 -13.35 -4.96 -30.43
C LYS A 466 -12.95 -3.97 -29.32
N ALA A 467 -12.86 -4.46 -28.09
CA ALA A 467 -12.58 -3.67 -26.87
C ALA A 467 -11.20 -3.95 -26.26
N GLY A 468 -10.55 -5.06 -26.63
CA GLY A 468 -9.23 -5.37 -26.08
C GLY A 468 -8.74 -6.76 -26.46
N GLU A 469 -7.73 -7.19 -25.74
CA GLU A 469 -7.08 -8.49 -25.89
C GLU A 469 -6.75 -9.07 -24.52
N ILE A 470 -6.76 -10.41 -24.44
CA ILE A 470 -6.26 -11.17 -23.31
C ILE A 470 -4.95 -11.81 -23.73
N ASP A 471 -3.93 -11.73 -22.89
CA ASP A 471 -2.74 -12.55 -22.93
C ASP A 471 -2.64 -13.31 -21.61
N ALA A 472 -2.86 -14.60 -21.62
CA ALA A 472 -2.90 -15.44 -20.44
C ALA A 472 -1.53 -16.06 -20.10
N TRP A 473 -0.46 -15.64 -20.78
CA TRP A 473 0.87 -16.12 -20.47
C TRP A 473 1.49 -15.42 -19.26
N ILE A 474 2.17 -16.21 -18.41
CA ILE A 474 2.98 -15.75 -17.29
C ILE A 474 4.08 -16.79 -16.99
N PRO A 475 5.28 -16.37 -16.50
CA PRO A 475 6.37 -17.30 -16.21
C PRO A 475 6.10 -18.25 -15.03
N LYS A 476 5.21 -17.91 -14.10
CA LYS A 476 4.77 -18.74 -12.98
C LYS A 476 3.25 -18.75 -12.94
N ASN A 477 2.63 -19.94 -12.92
CA ASN A 477 1.16 -20.08 -12.95
C ASN A 477 0.49 -19.41 -11.75
N THR A 478 -0.56 -18.63 -12.01
CA THR A 478 -1.39 -17.97 -11.01
C THR A 478 -2.87 -18.10 -11.34
N SER A 479 -3.73 -18.04 -10.32
CA SER A 479 -5.19 -17.98 -10.43
C SER A 479 -5.68 -16.56 -10.20
N ASP A 480 -6.99 -16.37 -10.31
CA ASP A 480 -7.68 -15.12 -9.96
C ASP A 480 -7.13 -13.87 -10.65
N ASN A 481 -6.63 -14.03 -11.88
CA ASN A 481 -6.07 -12.89 -12.60
C ASN A 481 -7.15 -12.11 -13.33
N ASP A 482 -7.07 -10.79 -13.24
CA ASP A 482 -7.77 -9.90 -14.15
C ASP A 482 -7.28 -10.14 -15.59
N TYR A 483 -8.05 -10.87 -16.36
CA TYR A 483 -7.79 -11.07 -17.76
C TYR A 483 -8.03 -9.81 -18.58
N TRP A 484 -9.11 -9.15 -18.28
CA TRP A 484 -9.55 -7.92 -18.92
C TRP A 484 -10.69 -7.30 -18.13
N HIS A 485 -10.68 -6.00 -17.98
CA HIS A 485 -11.76 -5.26 -17.37
C HIS A 485 -12.07 -3.99 -18.15
N ILE A 486 -13.27 -3.44 -17.93
CA ILE A 486 -13.72 -2.17 -18.46
C ILE A 486 -14.69 -1.51 -17.47
N SER A 487 -14.62 -0.19 -17.36
CA SER A 487 -15.53 0.63 -16.56
C SER A 487 -16.13 1.77 -17.39
N GLY A 488 -17.08 2.51 -16.81
CA GLY A 488 -17.69 3.66 -17.43
C GLY A 488 -18.71 3.33 -18.54
N LEU A 489 -19.26 2.12 -18.52
CA LEU A 489 -20.34 1.72 -19.43
C LEU A 489 -21.63 2.43 -19.06
N ARG A 490 -22.55 2.56 -20.02
CA ARG A 490 -23.92 3.01 -19.73
C ARG A 490 -24.61 1.98 -18.86
N VAL A 491 -25.46 2.43 -17.96
CA VAL A 491 -26.34 1.51 -17.21
C VAL A 491 -27.21 0.73 -18.19
N GLY A 492 -27.13 -0.59 -18.16
CA GLY A 492 -27.92 -1.45 -19.04
C GLY A 492 -27.33 -2.84 -19.26
N LYS A 493 -27.90 -3.53 -20.24
CA LYS A 493 -27.43 -4.85 -20.66
C LYS A 493 -26.29 -4.71 -21.64
N HIS A 494 -25.24 -5.49 -21.38
CA HIS A 494 -24.03 -5.59 -22.20
C HIS A 494 -23.67 -7.03 -22.48
N SER A 495 -22.84 -7.23 -23.49
CA SER A 495 -22.24 -8.53 -23.78
C SER A 495 -20.74 -8.43 -23.98
N VAL A 496 -19.98 -9.27 -23.29
CA VAL A 496 -18.56 -9.49 -23.54
C VAL A 496 -18.36 -10.81 -24.27
N ARG A 497 -17.77 -10.79 -25.43
CA ARG A 497 -17.41 -11.97 -26.19
C ARG A 497 -15.88 -12.11 -26.26
N ILE A 498 -15.38 -13.25 -25.85
CA ILE A 498 -13.96 -13.62 -25.84
C ILE A 498 -13.76 -14.64 -26.95
N LEU A 499 -12.87 -14.35 -27.90
CA LEU A 499 -12.58 -15.19 -29.07
C LEU A 499 -11.12 -15.66 -29.01
N THR A 500 -10.89 -16.96 -28.84
CA THR A 500 -9.54 -17.52 -28.80
C THR A 500 -8.86 -17.38 -30.17
N ARG A 501 -7.61 -16.90 -30.17
CA ARG A 501 -6.83 -16.66 -31.40
C ARG A 501 -6.08 -17.91 -31.84
N GLY A 502 -5.72 -18.81 -30.92
CA GLY A 502 -4.89 -19.99 -31.17
C GLY A 502 -3.41 -19.67 -31.27
N ASP A 503 -3.00 -18.45 -30.99
CA ASP A 503 -1.61 -18.01 -30.79
C ASP A 503 -1.33 -17.67 -29.34
N SER A 504 -0.08 -17.38 -29.03
CA SER A 504 0.37 -17.06 -27.67
C SER A 504 1.61 -16.16 -27.69
N ASP A 505 2.04 -15.73 -26.52
CA ASP A 505 3.36 -15.13 -26.35
C ASP A 505 4.47 -16.10 -26.81
N ALA A 506 5.56 -15.58 -27.35
CA ALA A 506 6.67 -16.41 -27.87
C ALA A 506 7.34 -17.29 -26.78
N ARG A 507 7.16 -16.94 -25.52
CA ARG A 507 7.67 -17.69 -24.36
C ARG A 507 6.69 -18.77 -23.88
N SER A 508 5.44 -18.75 -24.34
CA SER A 508 4.41 -19.71 -23.95
C SER A 508 4.68 -21.09 -24.58
N THR A 509 4.36 -22.13 -23.83
CA THR A 509 4.45 -23.54 -24.31
C THR A 509 3.10 -24.06 -24.80
N GLY A 510 2.06 -23.22 -24.87
CA GLY A 510 0.72 -23.57 -25.30
C GLY A 510 -0.12 -22.38 -25.72
N THR A 511 -1.44 -22.59 -25.82
CA THR A 511 -2.42 -21.60 -26.25
C THR A 511 -3.67 -21.61 -25.36
N LYS A 512 -3.54 -22.06 -24.10
CA LYS A 512 -4.68 -22.25 -23.18
C LYS A 512 -5.23 -20.91 -22.69
N LEU A 513 -6.56 -20.82 -22.71
CA LEU A 513 -7.32 -19.79 -22.03
C LEU A 513 -8.21 -20.46 -20.99
N GLN A 514 -8.13 -20.09 -19.73
CA GLN A 514 -8.82 -20.70 -18.59
C GLN A 514 -9.67 -19.66 -17.88
N ILE A 515 -10.96 -19.59 -18.21
CA ILE A 515 -11.92 -18.61 -17.65
C ILE A 515 -12.52 -19.19 -16.37
N GLU A 516 -12.45 -18.45 -15.27
CA GLU A 516 -12.97 -18.82 -13.95
C GLU A 516 -14.35 -18.19 -13.72
N ARG A 517 -14.43 -16.87 -13.79
CA ARG A 517 -15.63 -16.10 -13.50
C ARG A 517 -15.59 -14.71 -14.13
N ALA A 518 -16.62 -13.93 -13.87
CA ALA A 518 -16.62 -12.49 -14.04
C ALA A 518 -17.11 -11.80 -12.77
N VAL A 519 -16.69 -10.57 -12.57
CA VAL A 519 -17.25 -9.65 -11.57
C VAL A 519 -17.93 -8.52 -12.31
N VAL A 520 -19.21 -8.29 -11.99
CA VAL A 520 -20.03 -7.21 -12.58
C VAL A 520 -20.16 -6.09 -11.55
N TYR A 521 -19.95 -4.87 -12.00
CA TYR A 521 -20.04 -3.67 -11.16
C TYR A 521 -21.14 -2.74 -11.63
N GLY A 522 -21.62 -1.90 -10.71
CA GLY A 522 -22.63 -0.88 -10.97
C GLY A 522 -22.28 0.43 -10.31
N THR A 523 -23.02 1.48 -10.65
CA THR A 523 -22.92 2.75 -9.93
C THR A 523 -23.35 2.54 -8.47
N PRO A 524 -22.64 3.15 -7.51
CA PRO A 524 -23.10 3.18 -6.12
C PRO A 524 -24.55 3.69 -6.08
N ALA A 525 -25.41 3.06 -5.26
CA ALA A 525 -26.71 3.64 -4.98
C ALA A 525 -26.50 5.06 -4.45
N ALA A 526 -27.25 6.02 -4.97
CA ALA A 526 -27.19 7.38 -4.43
C ALA A 526 -27.44 7.34 -2.92
N PRO A 527 -26.66 8.05 -2.10
CA PRO A 527 -26.76 8.02 -0.65
C PRO A 527 -28.13 8.49 -0.14
#